data_3560886dba77aec0c85043d00bf2c70c
#
_entry.id   3560886dba77aec0c85043d00bf2c70c
#
_cell.length_a   1.000
_cell.length_b   1.000
_cell.length_c   1.000
_cell.angle_alpha   90.00
_cell.angle_beta   90.00
_cell.angle_gamma   90.00
#
_symmetry.space_group_name_H-M   'P 1'
#
loop_
_entity.id
_entity.type
_entity.pdbx_description
1 polymer ?
#
loop_
_entity_poly.entity_id
_entity_poly.type
_entity_poly.pdbx_seq_one_letter_code
_entity_poly.pdbx_strand_id
1 'polypeptide(L)'
;MFCKQQAAQLRGIKKDIEAAGARLVFIGNGETAFARHFRDSLVPDCEVLTDPSTASYALLGARSGRWVTLTPRSWPAGLRALRAGFRQSRTQGHAFLLGGVAIVDSTGVVRWSYVSRFAGDHPPPAEILAALRLALGTPSTGDRKRRRA
;
A
#
# COMPACT_ATOMS: atom_id res chain seq x y z
N MET A 1 -11.29 -5.69 -5.06
CA MET A 1 -12.22 -4.62 -4.61
C MET A 1 -11.52 -3.68 -3.63
N PHE A 2 -11.15 -4.13 -2.46
CA PHE A 2 -10.53 -3.31 -1.39
C PHE A 2 -9.22 -2.61 -1.80
N CYS A 3 -8.30 -3.31 -2.47
CA CYS A 3 -7.06 -2.71 -2.97
C CYS A 3 -7.31 -1.56 -3.95
N LYS A 4 -8.35 -1.65 -4.79
CA LYS A 4 -8.72 -0.57 -5.72
C LYS A 4 -9.22 0.67 -4.96
N GLN A 5 -10.01 0.47 -3.91
CA GLN A 5 -10.47 1.57 -3.06
C GLN A 5 -9.31 2.27 -2.36
N GLN A 6 -8.40 1.50 -1.76
CA GLN A 6 -7.21 2.05 -1.13
C GLN A 6 -6.31 2.79 -2.12
N ALA A 7 -6.09 2.23 -3.31
CA ALA A 7 -5.29 2.87 -4.33
C ALA A 7 -5.89 4.21 -4.80
N ALA A 8 -7.20 4.28 -4.97
CA ALA A 8 -7.88 5.52 -5.31
C ALA A 8 -7.75 6.57 -4.19
N GLN A 9 -7.85 6.17 -2.92
CA GLN A 9 -7.65 7.05 -1.77
C GLN A 9 -6.22 7.57 -1.70
N LEU A 10 -5.21 6.70 -1.88
CA LEU A 10 -3.80 7.10 -1.88
C LEU A 10 -3.46 8.01 -3.05
N ARG A 11 -4.01 7.74 -4.24
CA ARG A 11 -3.88 8.63 -5.38
C ARG A 11 -4.45 10.02 -5.07
N GLY A 12 -5.56 10.09 -4.33
CA GLY A 12 -6.16 11.37 -3.91
C GLY A 12 -5.24 12.26 -3.08
N ILE A 13 -4.31 11.67 -2.33
CA ILE A 13 -3.31 12.39 -1.52
C ILE A 13 -1.90 12.38 -2.12
N LYS A 14 -1.74 11.94 -3.38
CA LYS A 14 -0.44 11.84 -4.06
C LYS A 14 0.32 13.17 -4.03
N LYS A 15 -0.37 14.28 -4.31
CA LYS A 15 0.24 15.61 -4.30
C LYS A 15 0.80 15.98 -2.92
N ASP A 16 0.10 15.63 -1.85
CA ASP A 16 0.56 15.88 -0.48
C ASP A 16 1.77 15.03 -0.13
N ILE A 17 1.81 13.78 -0.61
CA ILE A 17 2.96 12.88 -0.46
C ILE A 17 4.17 13.45 -1.19
N GLU A 18 4.01 13.91 -2.44
CA GLU A 18 5.09 14.50 -3.24
C GLU A 18 5.56 15.83 -2.69
N ALA A 19 4.65 16.68 -2.21
CA ALA A 19 4.98 17.93 -1.55
C ALA A 19 5.79 17.71 -0.26
N ALA A 20 5.60 16.57 0.41
CA ALA A 20 6.41 16.15 1.54
C ALA A 20 7.78 15.55 1.14
N GLY A 21 8.10 15.46 -0.15
CA GLY A 21 9.37 14.93 -0.64
C GLY A 21 9.42 13.41 -0.76
N ALA A 22 8.28 12.74 -0.76
CA ALA A 22 8.17 11.31 -0.93
C ALA A 22 7.55 10.93 -2.29
N ARG A 23 7.68 9.67 -2.69
CA ARG A 23 7.11 9.12 -3.91
C ARG A 23 6.13 7.99 -3.57
N LEU A 24 4.96 8.01 -4.19
CA LEU A 24 3.97 6.96 -4.07
C LEU A 24 4.23 5.87 -5.12
N VAL A 25 4.43 4.63 -4.66
CA VAL A 25 4.63 3.45 -5.50
C VAL A 25 3.64 2.37 -5.09
N PHE A 26 3.01 1.72 -6.05
CA PHE A 26 2.17 0.56 -5.82
C PHE A 26 2.92 -0.73 -6.18
N ILE A 27 2.84 -1.75 -5.34
CA ILE A 27 3.43 -3.06 -5.61
C ILE A 27 2.30 -4.09 -5.61
N GLY A 28 2.12 -4.76 -6.76
CA GLY A 28 1.13 -5.82 -6.94
C GLY A 28 1.78 -7.19 -6.98
N ASN A 29 1.05 -8.24 -6.59
CA ASN A 29 1.49 -9.64 -6.68
C ASN A 29 1.03 -10.35 -7.95
N GLY A 30 0.45 -9.60 -8.89
CA GLY A 30 0.00 -10.10 -10.18
C GLY A 30 1.06 -9.98 -11.28
N GLU A 31 0.71 -10.47 -12.47
CA GLU A 31 1.55 -10.36 -13.67
C GLU A 31 1.61 -8.92 -14.20
N THR A 32 2.62 -8.64 -15.02
CA THR A 32 2.88 -7.31 -15.60
C THR A 32 1.69 -6.75 -16.40
N ALA A 33 0.94 -7.61 -17.11
CA ALA A 33 -0.26 -7.19 -17.84
C ALA A 33 -1.33 -6.60 -16.92
N PHE A 34 -1.46 -7.15 -15.70
CA PHE A 34 -2.36 -6.64 -14.67
C PHE A 34 -1.90 -5.34 -14.07
N ALA A 35 -0.61 -5.19 -13.80
CA ALA A 35 -0.04 -3.96 -13.30
C ALA A 35 -0.26 -2.81 -14.31
N ARG A 36 -0.11 -3.08 -15.60
CA ARG A 36 -0.43 -2.10 -16.67
C ARG A 36 -1.91 -1.72 -16.65
N HIS A 37 -2.80 -2.71 -16.67
CA HIS A 37 -4.24 -2.43 -16.62
C HIS A 37 -4.65 -1.69 -15.35
N PHE A 38 -4.10 -2.06 -14.19
CA PHE A 38 -4.34 -1.38 -12.92
C PHE A 38 -3.86 0.06 -12.96
N ARG A 39 -2.63 0.30 -13.43
CA ARG A 39 -2.09 1.65 -13.62
C ARG A 39 -2.99 2.47 -14.52
N ASP A 40 -3.24 2.01 -15.74
CA ASP A 40 -3.93 2.78 -16.78
C ASP A 40 -5.40 3.08 -16.40
N SER A 41 -6.06 2.16 -15.69
CA SER A 41 -7.46 2.32 -15.31
C SER A 41 -7.70 3.06 -13.98
N LEU A 42 -6.72 3.06 -13.06
CA LEU A 42 -6.96 3.55 -11.69
C LEU A 42 -5.95 4.59 -11.21
N VAL A 43 -4.67 4.40 -11.54
CA VAL A 43 -3.57 5.22 -11.03
C VAL A 43 -2.57 5.60 -12.13
N PRO A 44 -3.04 6.23 -13.25
CA PRO A 44 -2.21 6.45 -14.45
C PRO A 44 -0.99 7.34 -14.20
N ASP A 45 -1.01 8.13 -13.16
CA ASP A 45 0.02 9.06 -12.73
C ASP A 45 0.93 8.51 -11.62
N CYS A 46 0.80 7.21 -11.29
CA CYS A 46 1.61 6.55 -10.25
C CYS A 46 2.49 5.45 -10.84
N GLU A 47 3.60 5.19 -10.14
CA GLU A 47 4.44 4.03 -10.43
C GLU A 47 3.78 2.75 -9.90
N VAL A 48 3.74 1.71 -10.73
CA VAL A 48 3.20 0.40 -10.37
C VAL A 48 4.23 -0.67 -10.72
N LEU A 49 4.68 -1.38 -9.71
CA LEU A 49 5.62 -2.49 -9.80
C LEU A 49 4.91 -3.83 -9.58
N THR A 50 5.54 -4.91 -9.98
CA THR A 50 5.05 -6.28 -9.76
C THR A 50 6.04 -7.09 -8.96
N ASP A 51 5.52 -7.86 -8.01
CA ASP A 51 6.28 -8.85 -7.25
C ASP A 51 5.48 -10.17 -7.20
N PRO A 52 5.53 -10.98 -8.25
CA PRO A 52 4.86 -12.28 -8.27
C PRO A 52 5.38 -13.25 -7.22
N SER A 53 6.63 -13.06 -6.77
CA SER A 53 7.25 -13.86 -5.70
C SER A 53 6.68 -13.60 -4.33
N THR A 54 5.97 -12.46 -4.16
CA THR A 54 5.46 -11.96 -2.87
C THR A 54 6.53 -11.69 -1.79
N ALA A 55 7.79 -11.55 -2.19
CA ALA A 55 8.90 -11.30 -1.28
C ALA A 55 8.73 -9.97 -0.52
N SER A 56 8.29 -8.91 -1.20
CA SER A 56 7.99 -7.62 -0.60
C SER A 56 6.87 -7.71 0.46
N TYR A 57 5.87 -8.56 0.21
CA TYR A 57 4.78 -8.81 1.16
C TYR A 57 5.26 -9.58 2.39
N ALA A 58 6.13 -10.57 2.20
CA ALA A 58 6.75 -11.32 3.28
C ALA A 58 7.63 -10.43 4.18
N LEU A 59 8.42 -9.53 3.58
CA LEU A 59 9.24 -8.55 4.30
C LEU A 59 8.40 -7.62 5.19
N LEU A 60 7.19 -7.29 4.78
CA LEU A 60 6.25 -6.49 5.56
C LEU A 60 5.45 -7.32 6.58
N GLY A 61 5.64 -8.64 6.62
CA GLY A 61 4.87 -9.52 7.49
C GLY A 61 3.39 -9.66 7.06
N ALA A 62 3.10 -9.50 5.76
CA ALA A 62 1.75 -9.62 5.23
C ALA A 62 1.19 -11.03 5.45
N ARG A 63 -0.06 -11.09 5.89
CA ARG A 63 -0.74 -12.36 6.19
C ARG A 63 -1.53 -12.85 4.98
N SER A 64 -1.53 -14.17 4.79
CA SER A 64 -2.32 -14.83 3.75
C SER A 64 -3.27 -15.86 4.37
N GLY A 65 -4.36 -16.15 3.64
CA GLY A 65 -5.30 -17.20 4.03
C GLY A 65 -6.77 -16.79 3.86
N ARG A 66 -7.62 -17.76 3.52
CA ARG A 66 -9.07 -17.54 3.30
C ARG A 66 -9.76 -17.00 4.54
N TRP A 67 -9.42 -17.51 5.70
CA TRP A 67 -10.03 -17.12 6.97
C TRP A 67 -9.65 -15.69 7.39
N VAL A 68 -8.51 -15.19 6.96
CA VAL A 68 -8.06 -13.82 7.26
C VAL A 68 -8.73 -12.82 6.33
N THR A 69 -9.02 -13.20 5.09
CA THR A 69 -9.63 -12.32 4.09
C THR A 69 -11.15 -12.30 4.15
N LEU A 70 -11.79 -13.41 4.53
CA LEU A 70 -13.25 -13.59 4.55
C LEU A 70 -13.80 -13.66 5.99
N THR A 71 -13.52 -12.65 6.79
CA THR A 71 -14.06 -12.54 8.15
C THR A 71 -15.37 -11.73 8.16
N PRO A 72 -16.29 -11.92 9.13
CA PRO A 72 -17.46 -11.05 9.29
C PRO A 72 -17.09 -9.56 9.41
N ARG A 73 -15.90 -9.25 9.91
CA ARG A 73 -15.38 -7.89 10.02
C ARG A 73 -15.12 -7.23 8.66
N SER A 74 -14.94 -7.99 7.57
CA SER A 74 -14.79 -7.46 6.20
C SER A 74 -16.13 -7.05 5.57
N TRP A 75 -17.27 -7.47 6.09
CA TRP A 75 -18.59 -7.18 5.52
C TRP A 75 -18.93 -5.68 5.45
N PRO A 76 -18.75 -4.89 6.52
CA PRO A 76 -19.01 -3.45 6.45
C PRO A 76 -18.08 -2.73 5.45
N ALA A 77 -16.82 -3.17 5.36
CA ALA A 77 -15.86 -2.65 4.39
C ALA A 77 -16.26 -3.03 2.96
N GLY A 78 -16.76 -4.26 2.75
CA GLY A 78 -17.31 -4.71 1.47
C GLY A 78 -18.48 -3.85 1.00
N LEU A 79 -19.43 -3.59 1.89
CA LEU A 79 -20.61 -2.78 1.58
C LEU A 79 -20.23 -1.32 1.27
N ARG A 80 -19.27 -0.73 2.00
CA ARG A 80 -18.73 0.60 1.70
C ARG A 80 -18.08 0.66 0.34
N ALA A 81 -17.25 -0.34 -0.02
CA ALA A 81 -16.57 -0.39 -1.30
C ALA A 81 -17.56 -0.57 -2.45
N LEU A 82 -18.62 -1.38 -2.30
CA LEU A 82 -19.68 -1.53 -3.29
C LEU A 82 -20.47 -0.23 -3.49
N ARG A 83 -20.83 0.46 -2.41
CA ARG A 83 -21.50 1.77 -2.48
C ARG A 83 -20.63 2.85 -3.14
N ALA A 84 -19.31 2.74 -3.01
CA ALA A 84 -18.35 3.60 -3.69
C ALA A 84 -18.08 3.18 -5.16
N GLY A 85 -18.84 2.20 -5.71
CA GLY A 85 -18.74 1.77 -7.11
C GLY A 85 -17.61 0.78 -7.41
N PHE A 86 -16.86 0.33 -6.41
CA PHE A 86 -15.76 -0.63 -6.61
C PHE A 86 -16.32 -2.06 -6.68
N ARG A 87 -16.21 -2.69 -7.84
CA ARG A 87 -16.63 -4.08 -8.06
C ARG A 87 -15.44 -5.02 -8.08
N GLN A 88 -15.66 -6.26 -7.64
CA GLN A 88 -14.70 -7.33 -7.79
C GLN A 88 -14.51 -7.62 -9.28
N SER A 89 -13.30 -7.43 -9.79
CA SER A 89 -12.90 -7.88 -11.11
C SER A 89 -12.22 -9.26 -11.01
N ARG A 90 -11.81 -9.83 -12.16
CA ARG A 90 -11.15 -11.14 -12.23
C ARG A 90 -9.99 -11.19 -11.23
N THR A 91 -10.01 -12.18 -10.33
CA THR A 91 -9.01 -12.35 -9.30
C THR A 91 -7.71 -12.85 -9.94
N GLN A 92 -6.58 -12.21 -9.60
CA GLN A 92 -5.26 -12.57 -10.12
C GLN A 92 -4.20 -12.47 -9.03
N GLY A 93 -3.12 -13.22 -9.19
CA GLY A 93 -2.09 -13.37 -8.19
C GLY A 93 -2.58 -14.15 -6.97
N HIS A 94 -1.97 -13.93 -5.82
CA HIS A 94 -2.35 -14.56 -4.57
C HIS A 94 -3.57 -13.85 -3.96
N ALA A 95 -4.77 -14.32 -4.33
CA ALA A 95 -6.07 -13.72 -3.98
C ALA A 95 -6.31 -13.50 -2.49
N PHE A 96 -5.70 -14.29 -1.65
CA PHE A 96 -5.86 -14.28 -0.19
C PHE A 96 -4.66 -13.67 0.53
N LEU A 97 -3.78 -12.99 -0.18
CA LEU A 97 -2.70 -12.22 0.40
C LEU A 97 -3.22 -10.82 0.77
N LEU A 98 -3.15 -10.48 2.03
CA LEU A 98 -3.46 -9.15 2.51
C LEU A 98 -2.28 -8.21 2.24
N GLY A 99 -2.59 -7.00 1.82
CA GLY A 99 -1.60 -5.96 1.58
C GLY A 99 -1.26 -5.14 2.82
N GLY A 100 -0.59 -4.05 2.59
CA GLY A 100 -0.23 -3.08 3.61
C GLY A 100 0.27 -1.78 2.97
N VAL A 101 0.70 -0.87 3.81
CA VAL A 101 1.38 0.38 3.44
C VAL A 101 2.68 0.44 4.22
N ALA A 102 3.76 0.85 3.57
CA ALA A 102 5.03 1.11 4.22
C ALA A 102 5.60 2.45 3.80
N ILE A 103 6.30 3.10 4.71
CA ILE A 103 7.14 4.26 4.44
C ILE A 103 8.58 3.80 4.56
N VAL A 104 9.31 3.89 3.46
CA VAL A 104 10.70 3.46 3.36
C VAL A 104 11.55 4.70 3.07
N ASP A 105 12.64 4.88 3.79
CA ASP A 105 13.55 5.99 3.53
C ASP A 105 14.53 5.70 2.38
N SER A 106 15.30 6.70 2.00
CA SER A 106 16.29 6.61 0.92
C SER A 106 17.42 5.61 1.18
N THR A 107 17.55 5.11 2.41
CA THR A 107 18.53 4.06 2.80
C THR A 107 17.93 2.66 2.76
N GLY A 108 16.64 2.53 2.39
CA GLY A 108 15.93 1.25 2.36
C GLY A 108 15.35 0.81 3.71
N VAL A 109 15.39 1.67 4.73
CA VAL A 109 14.87 1.35 6.06
C VAL A 109 13.39 1.65 6.13
N VAL A 110 12.59 0.68 6.59
CA VAL A 110 11.16 0.88 6.86
C VAL A 110 11.01 1.74 8.11
N ARG A 111 10.45 2.92 7.96
CA ARG A 111 10.21 3.89 9.04
C ARG A 111 8.84 3.74 9.67
N TRP A 112 7.88 3.29 8.89
CA TRP A 112 6.53 3.01 9.35
C TRP A 112 5.90 1.95 8.44
N SER A 113 5.06 1.10 9.00
CA SER A 113 4.30 0.14 8.22
C SER A 113 2.95 -0.16 8.86
N TYR A 114 1.96 -0.43 8.02
CA TYR A 114 0.65 -0.92 8.40
C TYR A 114 0.35 -2.18 7.59
N VAL A 115 0.13 -3.29 8.24
CA VAL A 115 -0.23 -4.55 7.60
C VAL A 115 -1.70 -4.83 7.86
N SER A 116 -2.47 -5.04 6.79
CA SER A 116 -3.90 -5.31 6.87
C SER A 116 -4.17 -6.60 7.64
N ARG A 117 -5.11 -6.58 8.58
CA ARG A 117 -5.51 -7.73 9.41
C ARG A 117 -6.65 -8.53 8.79
N PHE A 118 -7.45 -7.87 7.95
CA PHE A 118 -8.55 -8.47 7.18
C PHE A 118 -8.78 -7.67 5.88
N ALA A 119 -9.59 -8.20 4.98
CA ALA A 119 -9.90 -7.53 3.72
C ALA A 119 -10.64 -6.20 3.95
N GLY A 120 -10.07 -5.10 3.43
CA GLY A 120 -10.59 -3.74 3.63
C GLY A 120 -10.09 -3.05 4.90
N ASP A 121 -9.19 -3.67 5.65
CA ASP A 121 -8.45 -3.04 6.75
C ASP A 121 -7.26 -2.28 6.16
N HIS A 122 -7.36 -0.97 6.09
CA HIS A 122 -6.29 -0.08 5.64
C HIS A 122 -6.34 1.23 6.40
N PRO A 123 -5.18 1.86 6.64
CA PRO A 123 -5.11 3.10 7.39
C PRO A 123 -5.75 4.24 6.58
N PRO A 124 -6.41 5.18 7.26
CA PRO A 124 -6.93 6.37 6.59
C PRO A 124 -5.78 7.22 6.02
N PRO A 125 -6.01 7.94 4.89
CA PRO A 125 -4.98 8.79 4.28
C PRO A 125 -4.31 9.78 5.23
N ALA A 126 -5.06 10.35 6.15
CA ALA A 126 -4.54 11.29 7.14
C ALA A 126 -3.48 10.67 8.07
N GLU A 127 -3.66 9.40 8.46
CA GLU A 127 -2.69 8.65 9.28
C GLU A 127 -1.39 8.42 8.51
N ILE A 128 -1.50 8.07 7.22
CA ILE A 128 -0.34 7.86 6.35
C ILE A 128 0.46 9.16 6.19
N LEU A 129 -0.20 10.29 5.97
CA LEU A 129 0.45 11.60 5.88
C LEU A 129 1.11 12.02 7.20
N ALA A 130 0.46 11.75 8.33
CA ALA A 130 1.04 12.01 9.64
C ALA A 130 2.30 11.16 9.89
N ALA A 131 2.23 9.86 9.58
CA ALA A 131 3.38 8.97 9.67
C ALA A 131 4.52 9.39 8.74
N LEU A 132 4.21 9.83 7.52
CA LEU A 132 5.20 10.33 6.56
C LEU A 132 5.93 11.57 7.10
N ARG A 133 5.20 12.53 7.64
CA ARG A 133 5.81 13.75 8.24
C ARG A 133 6.74 13.39 9.40
N LEU A 134 6.35 12.46 10.26
CA LEU A 134 7.19 11.97 11.35
C LEU A 134 8.45 11.25 10.83
N ALA A 135 8.30 10.42 9.80
CA ALA A 135 9.42 9.71 9.19
C ALA A 135 10.45 10.65 8.56
N LEU A 136 10.00 11.72 7.94
CA LEU A 136 10.87 12.76 7.34
C LEU A 136 11.54 13.64 8.39
N GLY A 137 10.89 13.90 9.53
CA GLY A 137 11.46 14.64 10.67
C GLY A 137 12.50 13.85 11.47
N THR A 138 12.59 12.53 11.26
CA THR A 138 13.55 11.66 11.96
C THR A 138 14.84 11.54 11.13
N PRO A 139 15.99 12.07 11.60
CA PRO A 139 17.24 11.94 10.86
C PRO A 139 17.60 10.46 10.65
N SER A 140 17.96 10.10 9.42
CA SER A 140 18.44 8.77 9.09
C SER A 140 19.63 8.40 9.97
N THR A 141 19.61 7.20 10.55
CA THR A 141 20.71 6.70 11.42
C THR A 141 22.06 6.68 10.66
N GLY A 142 22.03 6.66 9.32
CA GLY A 142 23.23 6.72 8.47
C GLY A 142 23.90 8.11 8.41
N ASP A 143 23.14 9.20 8.60
CA ASP A 143 23.67 10.56 8.53
C ASP A 143 24.45 10.95 9.80
N ARG A 144 24.21 10.23 10.92
CA ARG A 144 24.95 10.43 12.16
C ARG A 144 26.44 10.02 12.06
N LYS A 145 26.76 9.12 11.12
CA LYS A 145 28.15 8.66 10.89
C LYS A 145 28.96 9.61 9.99
N ARG A 146 28.31 10.42 9.15
CA ARG A 146 28.98 11.41 8.27
C ARG A 146 29.27 12.74 8.95
N ARG A 147 28.59 13.09 10.05
CA ARG A 147 28.83 14.35 10.79
C ARG A 147 29.89 14.26 11.88
N ARG A 148 30.53 13.09 12.06
CA ARG A 148 31.61 12.87 13.05
C ARG A 148 32.95 12.50 12.42
N ALA A 149 33.14 12.75 11.12
CA ALA A 149 34.43 12.60 10.42
C ALA A 149 34.98 13.97 10.02
#